data_3e6eee128dea5379815c2f01fc7bdab7
#
_entry.id   3e6eee128dea5379815c2f01fc7bdab7
#
_cell.length_a   1.000
_cell.length_b   1.000
_cell.length_c   1.000
_cell.angle_alpha   90.00
_cell.angle_beta   90.00
_cell.angle_gamma   90.00
#
_symmetry.space_group_name_H-M   'P 1'
#
loop_
_entity.id
_entity.type
_entity.pdbx_description
1 polymer ?
#
loop_
_entity_poly.entity_id
_entity_poly.type
_entity_poly.pdbx_seq_one_letter_code
_entity_poly.pdbx_strand_id
1 'polypeptide(L)'
;MSAEAQPEIIVRPVRDVDAEALGRVHAQCWHETYDHLISKAALERISPRRMAELWTNWARQGEDFRMSAALVDGEIVGFVGSGPARDKDAPSLRELYFIYLLGEYHGTGIGQRLFDAAVYADETCYLWVAEDNPRAHRFYLRNGFALDGASHTEPFLGETLTEVRFVR
;
A
#
# COMPACT_ATOMS: atom_id res chain seq x y z
N MET A 1 30.90 5.90 24.69
CA MET A 1 29.97 5.13 23.81
C MET A 1 28.72 5.96 23.70
N SER A 2 28.55 6.62 22.57
CA SER A 2 27.31 7.35 22.28
C SER A 2 26.22 6.33 22.01
N ALA A 3 25.13 6.36 22.78
CA ALA A 3 23.93 5.60 22.42
C ALA A 3 23.44 6.20 21.10
N GLU A 4 23.46 5.43 20.02
CA GLU A 4 22.77 5.80 18.79
C GLU A 4 21.30 6.00 19.14
N ALA A 5 20.81 7.21 18.90
CA ALA A 5 19.40 7.52 19.09
C ALA A 5 18.59 6.59 18.19
N GLN A 6 17.58 5.94 18.76
CA GLN A 6 16.68 5.13 17.95
C GLN A 6 15.93 6.05 16.96
N PRO A 7 15.74 5.61 15.70
CA PRO A 7 15.05 6.43 14.71
C PRO A 7 13.62 6.76 15.16
N GLU A 8 13.19 7.98 14.94
CA GLU A 8 11.83 8.41 15.23
C GLU A 8 10.89 7.86 14.15
N ILE A 9 9.94 7.01 14.53
CA ILE A 9 8.95 6.42 13.63
C ILE A 9 7.57 7.01 13.92
N ILE A 10 7.00 7.68 12.91
CA ILE A 10 5.66 8.28 12.98
C ILE A 10 4.78 7.69 11.88
N VAL A 11 3.54 7.32 12.22
CA VAL A 11 2.46 7.06 11.26
C VAL A 11 1.37 8.09 11.49
N ARG A 12 1.02 8.82 10.44
CA ARG A 12 0.04 9.90 10.51
C ARG A 12 -0.77 10.03 9.22
N PRO A 13 -1.94 10.66 9.25
CA PRO A 13 -2.69 10.97 8.04
C PRO A 13 -1.84 11.74 7.01
N VAL A 14 -2.08 11.44 5.74
CA VAL A 14 -1.46 12.14 4.60
C VAL A 14 -1.92 13.59 4.55
N ARG A 15 -1.01 14.49 4.18
CA ARG A 15 -1.24 15.92 3.98
C ARG A 15 -0.97 16.31 2.53
N ASP A 16 -1.56 17.40 2.05
CA ASP A 16 -1.32 17.92 0.69
C ASP A 16 0.18 18.09 0.38
N VAL A 17 0.96 18.55 1.35
CA VAL A 17 2.40 18.78 1.20
C VAL A 17 3.22 17.49 1.03
N ASP A 18 2.66 16.34 1.35
CA ASP A 18 3.34 15.04 1.23
C ASP A 18 3.33 14.48 -0.21
N ALA A 19 2.50 15.02 -1.09
CA ALA A 19 2.20 14.42 -2.39
C ALA A 19 3.44 14.14 -3.24
N GLU A 20 4.41 15.05 -3.27
CA GLU A 20 5.63 14.87 -4.05
C GLU A 20 6.51 13.73 -3.47
N ALA A 21 6.71 13.72 -2.15
CA ALA A 21 7.47 12.65 -1.49
C ALA A 21 6.77 11.29 -1.63
N LEU A 22 5.45 11.24 -1.45
CA LEU A 22 4.63 10.05 -1.68
C LEU A 22 4.72 9.56 -3.12
N GLY A 23 4.74 10.45 -4.10
CA GLY A 23 4.91 10.08 -5.51
C GLY A 23 6.23 9.37 -5.77
N ARG A 24 7.34 9.85 -5.19
CA ARG A 24 8.66 9.20 -5.29
C ARG A 24 8.68 7.83 -4.61
N VAL A 25 8.18 7.74 -3.38
CA VAL A 25 8.14 6.49 -2.62
C VAL A 25 7.23 5.46 -3.29
N HIS A 26 6.09 5.89 -3.81
CA HIS A 26 5.15 5.04 -4.54
C HIS A 26 5.81 4.42 -5.79
N ALA A 27 6.47 5.24 -6.59
CA ALA A 27 7.19 4.77 -7.78
C ALA A 27 8.29 3.75 -7.40
N GLN A 28 9.07 4.03 -6.36
CA GLN A 28 10.11 3.11 -5.90
C GLN A 28 9.53 1.81 -5.37
N CYS A 29 8.48 1.85 -4.55
CA CYS A 29 7.82 0.64 -4.05
C CYS A 29 7.26 -0.23 -5.18
N TRP A 30 6.76 0.37 -6.25
CA TRP A 30 6.30 -0.39 -7.41
C TRP A 30 7.45 -1.06 -8.14
N HIS A 31 8.58 -0.40 -8.33
CA HIS A 31 9.79 -1.04 -8.87
C HIS A 31 10.20 -2.24 -8.02
N GLU A 32 10.28 -2.08 -6.70
CA GLU A 32 10.69 -3.14 -5.78
C GLU A 32 9.70 -4.32 -5.74
N THR A 33 8.40 -4.04 -5.91
CA THR A 33 7.35 -5.05 -5.81
C THR A 33 7.13 -5.83 -7.09
N TYR A 34 7.19 -5.16 -8.24
CA TYR A 34 6.74 -5.71 -9.52
C TYR A 34 7.85 -6.04 -10.51
N ASP A 35 9.13 -5.88 -10.15
CA ASP A 35 10.28 -6.13 -11.02
C ASP A 35 10.35 -7.59 -11.54
N HIS A 36 9.80 -8.55 -10.80
CA HIS A 36 9.72 -9.96 -11.18
C HIS A 36 8.39 -10.34 -11.87
N LEU A 37 7.41 -9.42 -11.93
CA LEU A 37 6.06 -9.67 -12.46
C LEU A 37 5.80 -9.02 -13.81
N ILE A 38 6.46 -7.91 -14.08
CA ILE A 38 6.29 -7.15 -15.31
C ILE A 38 7.65 -6.82 -15.93
N SER A 39 7.65 -6.50 -17.23
CA SER A 39 8.88 -6.21 -17.96
C SER A 39 9.55 -4.91 -17.49
N LYS A 40 10.85 -4.82 -17.72
CA LYS A 40 11.62 -3.58 -17.49
C LYS A 40 11.02 -2.39 -18.24
N ALA A 41 10.58 -2.60 -19.47
CA ALA A 41 9.94 -1.56 -20.29
C ALA A 41 8.61 -1.07 -19.68
N ALA A 42 7.85 -1.94 -19.04
CA ALA A 42 6.64 -1.55 -18.30
C ALA A 42 7.00 -0.75 -17.04
N LEU A 43 8.01 -1.17 -16.27
CA LEU A 43 8.48 -0.45 -15.09
C LEU A 43 8.98 0.97 -15.43
N GLU A 44 9.60 1.17 -16.59
CA GLU A 44 10.04 2.49 -17.06
C GLU A 44 8.88 3.48 -17.32
N ARG A 45 7.64 2.99 -17.41
CA ARG A 45 6.43 3.84 -17.49
C ARG A 45 5.97 4.41 -16.15
N ILE A 46 6.53 3.93 -15.05
CA ILE A 46 6.23 4.46 -13.71
C ILE A 46 6.77 5.89 -13.63
N SER A 47 5.87 6.83 -13.32
CA SER A 47 6.19 8.25 -13.24
C SER A 47 5.95 8.77 -11.83
N PRO A 48 6.99 9.15 -11.07
CA PRO A 48 6.85 9.77 -9.76
C PRO A 48 5.95 11.01 -9.79
N ARG A 49 6.02 11.80 -10.87
CA ARG A 49 5.17 12.99 -11.05
C ARG A 49 3.68 12.62 -11.15
N ARG A 50 3.33 11.61 -11.95
CA ARG A 50 1.94 11.15 -12.06
C ARG A 50 1.42 10.58 -10.73
N MET A 51 2.28 9.87 -10.00
CA MET A 51 1.95 9.39 -8.67
C MET A 51 1.70 10.56 -7.70
N ALA A 52 2.52 11.61 -7.75
CA ALA A 52 2.33 12.80 -6.94
C ALA A 52 0.99 13.52 -7.25
N GLU A 53 0.61 13.60 -8.52
CA GLU A 53 -0.68 14.15 -8.95
C GLU A 53 -1.86 13.34 -8.38
N LEU A 54 -1.79 12.00 -8.37
CA LEU A 54 -2.78 11.14 -7.74
C LEU A 54 -2.85 11.37 -6.24
N TRP A 55 -1.71 11.47 -5.56
CA TRP A 55 -1.65 11.72 -4.12
C TRP A 55 -2.25 13.07 -3.73
N THR A 56 -2.08 14.11 -4.55
CA THR A 56 -2.73 15.40 -4.35
C THR A 56 -4.25 15.26 -4.30
N ASN A 57 -4.83 14.41 -5.15
CA ASN A 57 -6.26 14.15 -5.16
C ASN A 57 -6.70 13.26 -3.98
N TRP A 58 -5.92 12.21 -3.67
CA TRP A 58 -6.25 11.28 -2.58
C TRP A 58 -6.15 11.91 -1.21
N ALA A 59 -5.21 12.83 -0.98
CA ALA A 59 -5.07 13.55 0.28
C ALA A 59 -6.31 14.40 0.64
N ARG A 60 -7.15 14.69 -0.35
CA ARG A 60 -8.38 15.50 -0.22
C ARG A 60 -9.66 14.68 -0.15
N GLN A 61 -9.55 13.36 -0.08
CA GLN A 61 -10.71 12.48 0.07
C GLN A 61 -11.38 12.71 1.44
N GLY A 62 -12.70 12.44 1.49
CA GLY A 62 -13.50 12.61 2.69
C GLY A 62 -13.18 11.57 3.79
N GLU A 63 -13.93 11.67 4.90
CA GLU A 63 -13.72 10.89 6.13
C GLU A 63 -13.84 9.37 5.97
N ASP A 64 -14.53 8.91 4.91
CA ASP A 64 -14.65 7.49 4.59
C ASP A 64 -13.32 6.87 4.13
N PHE A 65 -12.37 7.71 3.73
CA PHE A 65 -11.04 7.29 3.27
C PHE A 65 -10.01 7.48 4.38
N ARG A 66 -9.18 6.47 4.59
CA ARG A 66 -8.06 6.50 5.54
C ARG A 66 -6.76 6.37 4.76
N MET A 67 -6.09 7.49 4.57
CA MET A 67 -4.79 7.57 3.89
C MET A 67 -3.74 8.02 4.89
N SER A 68 -2.74 7.17 5.15
CA SER A 68 -1.67 7.47 6.12
C SER A 68 -0.30 7.21 5.52
N ALA A 69 0.67 7.97 6.00
CA ALA A 69 2.09 7.84 5.66
C ALA A 69 2.89 7.42 6.90
N ALA A 70 3.90 6.59 6.68
CA ALA A 70 4.92 6.28 7.66
C ALA A 70 6.17 7.11 7.39
N LEU A 71 6.70 7.73 8.43
CA LEU A 71 7.93 8.53 8.39
C LEU A 71 8.96 7.93 9.34
N VAL A 72 10.21 7.94 8.92
CA VAL A 72 11.38 7.62 9.74
C VAL A 72 12.29 8.85 9.71
N ASP A 73 12.58 9.42 10.87
CA ASP A 73 13.36 10.66 11.02
C ASP A 73 12.87 11.81 10.10
N GLY A 74 11.55 11.90 9.92
CA GLY A 74 10.90 12.92 9.11
C GLY A 74 10.78 12.60 7.62
N GLU A 75 11.39 11.52 7.12
CA GLU A 75 11.31 11.10 5.72
C GLU A 75 10.21 10.06 5.51
N ILE A 76 9.37 10.22 4.48
CA ILE A 76 8.32 9.25 4.13
C ILE A 76 8.98 7.99 3.57
N VAL A 77 8.62 6.84 4.16
CA VAL A 77 9.15 5.52 3.80
C VAL A 77 8.08 4.51 3.37
N GLY A 78 6.82 4.85 3.57
CA GLY A 78 5.71 3.98 3.22
C GLY A 78 4.36 4.68 3.37
N PHE A 79 3.31 4.01 2.92
CA PHE A 79 1.96 4.55 2.96
C PHE A 79 0.91 3.45 2.88
N VAL A 80 -0.31 3.79 3.25
CA VAL A 80 -1.48 2.91 3.22
C VAL A 80 -2.72 3.69 2.83
N GLY A 81 -3.64 3.03 2.16
CA GLY A 81 -4.96 3.61 1.85
C GLY A 81 -6.06 2.58 1.94
N SER A 82 -7.15 2.92 2.60
CA SER A 82 -8.39 2.16 2.64
C SER A 82 -9.60 3.08 2.49
N GLY A 83 -10.73 2.52 2.10
CA GLY A 83 -11.95 3.27 1.92
C GLY A 83 -13.14 2.39 1.58
N PRO A 84 -14.23 2.99 1.06
CA PRO A 84 -15.40 2.25 0.61
C PRO A 84 -15.05 1.20 -0.45
N ALA A 85 -15.73 0.07 -0.38
CA ALA A 85 -15.61 -1.01 -1.36
C ALA A 85 -15.93 -0.52 -2.78
N ARG A 86 -15.10 -0.89 -3.75
CA ARG A 86 -15.24 -0.52 -5.16
C ARG A 86 -15.87 -1.63 -6.00
N ASP A 87 -15.78 -2.88 -5.55
CA ASP A 87 -16.34 -4.03 -6.26
C ASP A 87 -17.86 -4.09 -6.13
N LYS A 88 -18.54 -4.50 -7.20
CA LYS A 88 -20.00 -4.73 -7.19
C LYS A 88 -20.40 -5.90 -6.30
N ASP A 89 -19.53 -6.91 -6.21
CA ASP A 89 -19.67 -8.13 -5.41
C ASP A 89 -18.78 -8.11 -4.16
N ALA A 90 -18.52 -6.93 -3.63
CA ALA A 90 -17.64 -6.74 -2.49
C ALA A 90 -18.05 -7.59 -1.29
N PRO A 91 -17.13 -8.39 -0.70
CA PRO A 91 -17.44 -9.23 0.45
C PRO A 91 -17.53 -8.43 1.76
N SER A 92 -17.11 -7.18 1.77
CA SER A 92 -17.23 -6.25 2.90
C SER A 92 -17.34 -4.80 2.41
N LEU A 93 -17.73 -3.89 3.32
CA LEU A 93 -17.88 -2.46 2.99
C LEU A 93 -16.55 -1.71 2.94
N ARG A 94 -15.49 -2.24 3.57
CA ARG A 94 -14.15 -1.67 3.58
C ARG A 94 -13.25 -2.42 2.63
N GLU A 95 -12.52 -1.67 1.81
CA GLU A 95 -11.45 -2.19 0.96
C GLU A 95 -10.11 -1.55 1.35
N LEU A 96 -9.09 -2.38 1.56
CA LEU A 96 -7.71 -1.94 1.62
C LEU A 96 -7.21 -1.78 0.18
N TYR A 97 -7.03 -0.55 -0.28
CA TYR A 97 -6.66 -0.26 -1.66
C TYR A 97 -5.19 -0.56 -1.94
N PHE A 98 -4.33 -0.19 -1.01
CA PHE A 98 -2.89 -0.40 -1.11
C PHE A 98 -2.21 -0.25 0.25
N ILE A 99 -1.08 -0.93 0.39
CA ILE A 99 -0.10 -0.72 1.44
C ILE A 99 1.29 -1.01 0.87
N TYR A 100 2.19 -0.04 0.98
CA TYR A 100 3.55 -0.16 0.49
C TYR A 100 4.55 0.41 1.50
N LEU A 101 5.69 -0.23 1.58
CA LEU A 101 6.81 0.17 2.42
C LEU A 101 8.09 -0.11 1.66
N LEU A 102 9.03 0.84 1.67
CA LEU A 102 10.35 0.64 1.07
C LEU A 102 11.03 -0.60 1.63
N GLY A 103 11.69 -1.37 0.77
CA GLY A 103 12.25 -2.68 1.09
C GLY A 103 13.19 -2.69 2.29
N GLU A 104 13.99 -1.63 2.46
CA GLU A 104 14.91 -1.49 3.58
C GLU A 104 14.23 -1.40 4.96
N TYR A 105 12.95 -1.07 4.99
CA TYR A 105 12.15 -1.02 6.24
C TYR A 105 11.27 -2.25 6.45
N HIS A 106 11.36 -3.26 5.60
CA HIS A 106 10.64 -4.51 5.82
C HIS A 106 11.12 -5.22 7.09
N GLY A 107 10.19 -5.83 7.83
CA GLY A 107 10.51 -6.53 9.08
C GLY A 107 10.74 -5.63 10.30
N THR A 108 10.51 -4.32 10.18
CA THR A 108 10.70 -3.34 11.27
C THR A 108 9.44 -3.09 12.11
N GLY A 109 8.29 -3.65 11.73
CA GLY A 109 6.99 -3.39 12.35
C GLY A 109 6.25 -2.15 11.78
N ILE A 110 6.88 -1.36 10.92
CA ILE A 110 6.26 -0.18 10.31
C ILE A 110 5.06 -0.56 9.45
N GLY A 111 5.15 -1.66 8.69
CA GLY A 111 4.04 -2.17 7.87
C GLY A 111 2.80 -2.48 8.71
N GLN A 112 2.96 -3.05 9.90
CA GLN A 112 1.86 -3.30 10.82
C GLN A 112 1.23 -2.01 11.32
N ARG A 113 2.03 -1.02 11.70
CA ARG A 113 1.53 0.30 12.13
C ARG A 113 0.74 1.02 11.01
N LEU A 114 1.20 0.92 9.76
CA LEU A 114 0.46 1.43 8.60
C LEU A 114 -0.88 0.71 8.45
N PHE A 115 -0.87 -0.61 8.49
CA PHE A 115 -2.08 -1.41 8.38
C PHE A 115 -3.10 -1.05 9.46
N ASP A 116 -2.68 -0.98 10.72
CA ASP A 116 -3.54 -0.67 11.87
C ASP A 116 -4.16 0.74 11.77
N ALA A 117 -3.50 1.67 11.08
CA ALA A 117 -4.02 3.01 10.81
C ALA A 117 -5.16 3.03 9.77
N ALA A 118 -5.23 2.02 8.89
CA ALA A 118 -6.19 1.95 7.79
C ALA A 118 -7.32 0.96 8.02
N VAL A 119 -7.09 -0.12 8.77
CA VAL A 119 -8.06 -1.19 9.05
C VAL A 119 -8.08 -1.48 10.54
N TYR A 120 -9.20 -1.24 11.19
CA TYR A 120 -9.33 -1.44 12.63
C TYR A 120 -9.45 -2.93 12.98
N ALA A 121 -9.09 -3.29 14.20
CA ALA A 121 -8.96 -4.69 14.65
C ALA A 121 -10.23 -5.53 14.49
N ASP A 122 -11.40 -4.92 14.69
CA ASP A 122 -12.72 -5.54 14.62
C ASP A 122 -13.47 -5.30 13.30
N GLU A 123 -12.80 -4.65 12.34
CA GLU A 123 -13.39 -4.27 11.06
C GLU A 123 -13.20 -5.38 10.02
N THR A 124 -14.29 -5.77 9.36
CA THR A 124 -14.21 -6.61 8.17
C THR A 124 -13.63 -5.81 7.00
N CYS A 125 -12.79 -6.45 6.19
CA CYS A 125 -12.10 -5.80 5.11
C CYS A 125 -11.75 -6.82 4.02
N TYR A 126 -11.63 -6.37 2.77
CA TYR A 126 -11.06 -7.16 1.71
C TYR A 126 -10.01 -6.37 0.93
N LEU A 127 -9.22 -7.08 0.15
CA LEU A 127 -8.18 -6.50 -0.69
C LEU A 127 -7.92 -7.36 -1.93
N TRP A 128 -7.33 -6.73 -2.93
CA TRP A 128 -6.74 -7.38 -4.07
C TRP A 128 -5.21 -7.29 -4.01
N VAL A 129 -4.52 -8.36 -4.32
CA VAL A 129 -3.07 -8.43 -4.31
C VAL A 129 -2.57 -9.30 -5.44
N ALA A 130 -1.41 -8.96 -6.01
CA ALA A 130 -0.78 -9.78 -7.04
C ALA A 130 -0.67 -11.24 -6.59
N GLU A 131 -1.08 -12.16 -7.43
CA GLU A 131 -1.06 -13.60 -7.15
C GLU A 131 0.34 -14.07 -6.78
N ASP A 132 1.36 -13.58 -7.48
CA ASP A 132 2.77 -13.90 -7.21
C ASP A 132 3.45 -12.83 -6.34
N ASN A 133 2.89 -12.60 -5.14
CA ASN A 133 3.50 -11.74 -4.12
C ASN A 133 3.47 -12.45 -2.75
N PRO A 134 4.32 -13.47 -2.55
CA PRO A 134 4.25 -14.31 -1.35
C PRO A 134 4.51 -13.56 -0.06
N ARG A 135 5.30 -12.47 -0.08
CA ARG A 135 5.52 -11.64 1.10
C ARG A 135 4.25 -10.94 1.55
N ALA A 136 3.52 -10.33 0.63
CA ALA A 136 2.24 -9.70 0.92
C ALA A 136 1.21 -10.72 1.41
N HIS A 137 1.13 -11.88 0.78
CA HIS A 137 0.25 -12.97 1.22
C HIS A 137 0.51 -13.36 2.68
N ARG A 138 1.77 -13.55 3.08
CA ARG A 138 2.13 -13.86 4.47
C ARG A 138 1.73 -12.75 5.44
N PHE A 139 1.89 -11.50 5.03
CA PHE A 139 1.48 -10.35 5.83
C PHE A 139 -0.03 -10.34 6.06
N TYR A 140 -0.83 -10.55 5.03
CA TYR A 140 -2.28 -10.57 5.14
C TYR A 140 -2.79 -11.78 5.93
N LEU A 141 -2.21 -12.96 5.74
CA LEU A 141 -2.54 -14.14 6.55
C LEU A 141 -2.30 -13.89 8.04
N ARG A 142 -1.20 -13.25 8.42
CA ARG A 142 -0.94 -12.88 9.83
C ARG A 142 -1.95 -11.87 10.39
N ASN A 143 -2.57 -11.07 9.53
CA ASN A 143 -3.59 -10.09 9.91
C ASN A 143 -5.02 -10.65 9.82
N GLY A 144 -5.19 -11.96 9.75
CA GLY A 144 -6.48 -12.63 9.81
C GLY A 144 -7.22 -12.72 8.47
N PHE A 145 -6.59 -12.35 7.35
CA PHE A 145 -7.18 -12.52 6.03
C PHE A 145 -7.01 -13.95 5.52
N ALA A 146 -7.92 -14.36 4.65
CA ALA A 146 -7.83 -15.61 3.90
C ALA A 146 -8.28 -15.38 2.45
N LEU A 147 -7.77 -16.19 1.53
CA LEU A 147 -8.26 -16.23 0.14
C LEU A 147 -9.73 -16.64 0.11
N ASP A 148 -10.54 -15.95 -0.68
CA ASP A 148 -11.94 -16.31 -0.91
C ASP A 148 -12.19 -17.04 -2.26
N GLY A 149 -11.15 -17.25 -3.04
CA GLY A 149 -11.19 -17.93 -4.33
C GLY A 149 -11.43 -17.01 -5.52
N ALA A 150 -11.69 -15.73 -5.31
CA ALA A 150 -11.82 -14.76 -6.40
C ALA A 150 -10.46 -14.36 -6.96
N SER A 151 -10.37 -14.27 -8.29
CA SER A 151 -9.21 -13.76 -9.00
C SER A 151 -9.65 -12.96 -10.22
N HIS A 152 -8.83 -12.03 -10.66
CA HIS A 152 -9.01 -11.33 -11.92
C HIS A 152 -7.65 -10.99 -12.56
N THR A 153 -7.69 -10.67 -13.84
CA THR A 153 -6.53 -10.17 -14.56
C THR A 153 -6.85 -8.79 -15.09
N GLU A 154 -6.02 -7.82 -14.74
CA GLU A 154 -6.21 -6.43 -15.10
C GLU A 154 -5.03 -5.86 -15.87
N PRO A 155 -5.26 -4.82 -16.72
CA PRO A 155 -4.17 -4.05 -17.31
C PRO A 155 -3.34 -3.34 -16.23
N PHE A 156 -2.03 -3.47 -16.33
CA PHE A 156 -1.08 -2.82 -15.44
C PHE A 156 0.15 -2.37 -16.23
N LEU A 157 0.37 -1.06 -16.34
CA LEU A 157 1.50 -0.45 -17.07
C LEU A 157 1.66 -0.97 -18.51
N GLY A 158 0.54 -1.25 -19.19
CA GLY A 158 0.53 -1.77 -20.56
C GLY A 158 0.74 -3.27 -20.70
N GLU A 159 0.88 -3.98 -19.61
CA GLU A 159 0.87 -5.44 -19.50
C GLU A 159 -0.34 -5.88 -18.68
N THR A 160 -0.41 -7.14 -18.29
CA THR A 160 -1.47 -7.67 -17.43
C THR A 160 -0.92 -8.16 -16.11
N LEU A 161 -1.69 -7.97 -15.05
CA LEU A 161 -1.39 -8.47 -13.72
C LEU A 161 -2.57 -9.31 -13.23
N THR A 162 -2.30 -10.53 -12.77
CA THR A 162 -3.30 -11.37 -12.10
C THR A 162 -3.28 -11.08 -10.61
N GLU A 163 -4.45 -10.79 -10.06
CA GLU A 163 -4.65 -10.54 -8.65
C GLU A 163 -5.62 -11.54 -8.03
N VAL A 164 -5.43 -11.82 -6.76
CA VAL A 164 -6.30 -12.66 -5.93
C VAL A 164 -6.88 -11.85 -4.79
N ARG A 165 -8.06 -12.24 -4.31
CA ARG A 165 -8.77 -11.53 -3.25
C ARG A 165 -8.56 -12.19 -1.89
N PHE A 166 -8.19 -11.38 -0.92
CA PHE A 166 -8.13 -11.73 0.50
C PHE A 166 -9.25 -11.03 1.25
N VAL A 167 -9.87 -11.74 2.20
CA VAL A 167 -11.00 -11.27 3.01
C VAL A 167 -10.75 -11.56 4.48
N ARG A 168 -11.13 -10.63 5.31
CA ARG A 168 -11.11 -10.75 6.76
C ARG A 168 -12.46 -10.40 7.36
#